data_d4224dca041f1d5161e69bd9517ed159
#
_entry.id   d4224dca041f1d5161e69bd9517ed159
#
_cell.length_a   1.000
_cell.length_b   1.000
_cell.length_c   1.000
_cell.angle_alpha   90.00
_cell.angle_beta   90.00
_cell.angle_gamma   90.00
#
_symmetry.space_group_name_H-M   'P 1'
#
loop_
_entity.id
_entity.type
_entity.pdbx_description
1 polymer ?
#
loop_
_entity_poly.entity_id
_entity_poly.type
_entity_poly.pdbx_seq_one_letter_code
_entity_poly.pdbx_strand_id
1 'polypeptide(L)'
;MSSRRTATAALAAGFILACAGSARAQQDHATPQEVVQRVQQAAQAIAKQGEAGLAIYSSKNDISVWKDSYVFVVTCEGGSAVTVAHPVRLELKGQAAAQTLKYGPRPGEQLGADYCTQGRKPHGGWVEYNFPKAGATQPERKVSYFLAAQGTPYVAGAGVYDATTKIEDLEKVSGK
;
A
#
# COMPACT_ATOMS: atom_id res chain seq x y z
N MET A 1 -31.63 81.81 -16.79
CA MET A 1 -30.93 80.88 -17.72
C MET A 1 -30.28 79.82 -16.90
N SER A 2 -30.89 78.63 -16.80
CA SER A 2 -30.49 77.55 -15.89
C SER A 2 -29.79 76.46 -16.69
N SER A 3 -28.53 76.20 -16.37
CA SER A 3 -27.79 75.15 -17.03
C SER A 3 -27.75 73.91 -16.09
N ARG A 4 -28.43 72.86 -16.50
CA ARG A 4 -28.41 71.56 -15.81
C ARG A 4 -27.21 70.78 -16.28
N ARG A 5 -26.31 70.41 -15.34
CA ARG A 5 -25.21 69.48 -15.56
C ARG A 5 -25.70 68.08 -15.20
N THR A 6 -25.73 67.20 -16.19
CA THR A 6 -25.99 65.75 -16.04
C THR A 6 -24.69 65.06 -15.62
N ALA A 7 -24.71 64.45 -14.45
CA ALA A 7 -23.61 63.57 -13.98
C ALA A 7 -23.89 62.14 -14.47
N THR A 8 -22.98 61.61 -15.24
CA THR A 8 -22.97 60.22 -15.69
C THR A 8 -22.24 59.34 -14.65
N ALA A 9 -22.97 58.49 -13.97
CA ALA A 9 -22.40 57.49 -13.07
C ALA A 9 -21.90 56.28 -13.85
N ALA A 10 -20.63 56.02 -13.83
CA ALA A 10 -20.03 54.79 -14.38
C ALA A 10 -20.07 53.67 -13.34
N LEU A 11 -20.86 52.62 -13.63
CA LEU A 11 -20.82 51.37 -12.85
C LEU A 11 -19.59 50.56 -13.26
N ALA A 12 -18.64 50.41 -12.37
CA ALA A 12 -17.55 49.47 -12.49
C ALA A 12 -18.04 48.10 -12.01
N ALA A 13 -18.29 47.18 -12.93
CA ALA A 13 -18.56 45.78 -12.62
C ALA A 13 -17.26 45.08 -12.27
N GLY A 14 -17.03 44.84 -10.95
CA GLY A 14 -15.93 44.05 -10.48
C GLY A 14 -16.18 42.55 -10.75
N PHE A 15 -15.41 41.96 -11.65
CA PHE A 15 -15.35 40.51 -11.85
C PHE A 15 -14.56 39.88 -10.68
N ILE A 16 -15.27 39.24 -9.74
CA ILE A 16 -14.66 38.40 -8.73
C ILE A 16 -14.37 37.05 -9.37
N LEU A 17 -13.11 36.82 -9.70
CA LEU A 17 -12.62 35.51 -10.15
C LEU A 17 -12.57 34.58 -8.91
N ALA A 18 -13.62 33.78 -8.72
CA ALA A 18 -13.62 32.74 -7.72
C ALA A 18 -12.65 31.63 -8.17
N CYS A 19 -11.44 31.62 -7.62
CA CYS A 19 -10.55 30.50 -7.70
C CYS A 19 -11.18 29.33 -6.90
N ALA A 20 -11.94 28.47 -7.59
CA ALA A 20 -12.36 27.19 -7.06
C ALA A 20 -11.10 26.32 -6.91
N GLY A 21 -10.44 26.43 -5.77
CA GLY A 21 -9.44 25.46 -5.34
C GLY A 21 -10.14 24.11 -5.22
N SER A 22 -9.91 23.22 -6.18
CA SER A 22 -10.29 21.82 -6.05
C SER A 22 -9.53 21.25 -4.87
N ALA A 23 -10.14 21.24 -3.69
CA ALA A 23 -9.69 20.44 -2.56
C ALA A 23 -9.69 19.00 -3.08
N ARG A 24 -8.50 18.45 -3.41
CA ARG A 24 -8.33 17.02 -3.60
C ARG A 24 -8.74 16.40 -2.28
N ALA A 25 -9.88 15.75 -2.27
CA ALA A 25 -10.25 14.86 -1.17
C ALA A 25 -9.05 13.93 -0.97
N GLN A 26 -8.45 13.98 0.21
CA GLN A 26 -7.34 13.10 0.56
C GLN A 26 -7.89 11.68 0.44
N GLN A 27 -7.34 10.92 -0.49
CA GLN A 27 -7.80 9.57 -0.76
C GLN A 27 -7.42 8.71 0.45
N ASP A 28 -8.41 8.29 1.23
CA ASP A 28 -8.22 7.54 2.47
C ASP A 28 -7.71 6.11 2.23
N HIS A 29 -7.74 5.66 0.96
CA HIS A 29 -7.27 4.35 0.54
C HIS A 29 -5.93 4.43 -0.18
N ALA A 30 -5.05 3.47 0.12
CA ALA A 30 -3.78 3.31 -0.57
C ALA A 30 -4.00 2.94 -2.04
N THR A 31 -3.20 3.52 -2.94
CA THR A 31 -3.21 3.17 -4.36
C THR A 31 -2.21 2.04 -4.67
N PRO A 32 -2.41 1.27 -5.75
CA PRO A 32 -1.44 0.27 -6.19
C PRO A 32 -0.04 0.85 -6.45
N GLN A 33 0.05 2.08 -6.97
CA GLN A 33 1.32 2.77 -7.21
C GLN A 33 2.06 3.06 -5.90
N GLU A 34 1.34 3.55 -4.89
CA GLU A 34 1.92 3.78 -3.55
C GLU A 34 2.39 2.45 -2.93
N VAL A 35 1.64 1.37 -3.09
CA VAL A 35 2.02 0.04 -2.62
C VAL A 35 3.33 -0.41 -3.25
N VAL A 36 3.45 -0.36 -4.59
CA VAL A 36 4.68 -0.75 -5.30
C VAL A 36 5.86 0.09 -4.81
N GLN A 37 5.71 1.42 -4.76
CA GLN A 37 6.76 2.33 -4.31
C GLN A 37 7.22 2.03 -2.87
N ARG A 38 6.28 1.84 -1.94
CA ARG A 38 6.59 1.55 -0.53
C ARG A 38 7.29 0.22 -0.35
N VAL A 39 6.86 -0.82 -1.07
CA VAL A 39 7.50 -2.14 -1.03
C VAL A 39 8.90 -2.10 -1.63
N GLN A 40 9.11 -1.37 -2.73
CA GLN A 40 10.45 -1.18 -3.32
C GLN A 40 11.39 -0.47 -2.35
N GLN A 41 10.94 0.59 -1.69
CA GLN A 41 11.70 1.29 -0.65
C GLN A 41 12.05 0.36 0.53
N ALA A 42 11.09 -0.45 0.96
CA ALA A 42 11.31 -1.42 2.03
C ALA A 42 12.33 -2.49 1.63
N ALA A 43 12.17 -3.10 0.45
CA ALA A 43 13.10 -4.10 -0.04
C ALA A 43 14.54 -3.55 -0.16
N GLN A 44 14.71 -2.30 -0.65
CA GLN A 44 16.01 -1.63 -0.73
C GLN A 44 16.61 -1.35 0.66
N ALA A 45 15.80 -0.87 1.60
CA ALA A 45 16.26 -0.59 2.98
C ALA A 45 16.71 -1.87 3.67
N ILE A 46 15.93 -2.96 3.54
CA ILE A 46 16.27 -4.26 4.13
C ILE A 46 17.50 -4.88 3.45
N ALA A 47 17.60 -4.79 2.11
CA ALA A 47 18.78 -5.26 1.39
C ALA A 47 20.07 -4.58 1.85
N LYS A 48 20.00 -3.27 2.18
CA LYS A 48 21.15 -2.47 2.64
C LYS A 48 21.50 -2.72 4.11
N GLN A 49 20.51 -2.94 4.98
CA GLN A 49 20.67 -2.97 6.44
C GLN A 49 20.51 -4.38 7.04
N GLY A 50 20.09 -5.36 6.23
CA GLY A 50 19.81 -6.71 6.72
C GLY A 50 18.70 -6.72 7.77
N GLU A 51 18.91 -7.50 8.83
CA GLU A 51 17.94 -7.65 9.92
C GLU A 51 17.63 -6.33 10.65
N ALA A 52 18.59 -5.40 10.75
CA ALA A 52 18.38 -4.09 11.35
C ALA A 52 17.29 -3.27 10.61
N GLY A 53 17.15 -3.46 9.29
CA GLY A 53 16.11 -2.84 8.48
C GLY A 53 14.68 -3.30 8.82
N LEU A 54 14.53 -4.48 9.46
CA LEU A 54 13.21 -5.00 9.87
C LEU A 54 12.57 -4.19 11.01
N ALA A 55 13.38 -3.52 11.83
CA ALA A 55 12.90 -2.76 12.98
C ALA A 55 11.89 -1.67 12.58
N ILE A 56 12.09 -1.04 11.41
CA ILE A 56 11.21 -0.01 10.87
C ILE A 56 9.78 -0.56 10.66
N TYR A 57 9.67 -1.82 10.23
CA TYR A 57 8.41 -2.49 9.88
C TYR A 57 7.83 -3.32 11.03
N SER A 58 8.45 -3.27 12.21
CA SER A 58 8.00 -3.98 13.42
C SER A 58 7.15 -3.10 14.36
N SER A 59 6.89 -1.84 13.98
CA SER A 59 6.05 -0.91 14.74
C SER A 59 5.35 0.07 13.80
N LYS A 60 4.26 0.70 14.29
CA LYS A 60 3.55 1.75 13.54
C LYS A 60 4.38 3.03 13.50
N ASN A 61 4.66 3.51 12.29
CA ASN A 61 5.28 4.79 11.98
C ASN A 61 4.90 5.19 10.54
N ASP A 62 5.23 6.41 10.12
CA ASP A 62 4.83 6.96 8.81
C ASP A 62 5.49 6.26 7.60
N ILE A 63 6.54 5.46 7.85
CA ILE A 63 7.19 4.64 6.82
C ILE A 63 6.46 3.32 6.65
N SER A 64 6.10 2.68 7.78
CA SER A 64 5.53 1.33 7.79
C SER A 64 4.01 1.30 7.57
N VAL A 65 3.28 2.39 7.91
CA VAL A 65 1.81 2.48 7.81
C VAL A 65 1.42 3.78 7.12
N TRP A 66 0.51 3.70 6.16
CA TRP A 66 -0.09 4.89 5.53
C TRP A 66 -1.52 4.59 5.10
N LYS A 67 -2.39 5.53 5.24
CA LYS A 67 -3.82 5.37 4.89
C LYS A 67 -4.37 4.07 5.50
N ASP A 68 -4.98 3.20 4.71
CA ASP A 68 -5.48 1.88 5.11
C ASP A 68 -4.50 0.73 4.81
N SER A 69 -3.25 1.03 4.49
CA SER A 69 -2.23 0.04 4.12
C SER A 69 -0.99 0.08 5.02
N TYR A 70 -0.18 -0.95 4.92
CA TYR A 70 1.06 -1.11 5.68
C TYR A 70 2.02 -2.06 4.97
N VAL A 71 3.34 -1.86 5.21
CA VAL A 71 4.37 -2.81 4.81
C VAL A 71 4.56 -3.85 5.91
N PHE A 72 4.59 -5.11 5.52
CA PHE A 72 5.00 -6.25 6.35
C PHE A 72 6.12 -7.01 5.68
N VAL A 73 6.86 -7.81 6.43
CA VAL A 73 7.99 -8.57 5.90
C VAL A 73 7.88 -10.02 6.31
N VAL A 74 8.16 -10.91 5.37
CA VAL A 74 8.25 -12.34 5.60
C VAL A 74 9.65 -12.86 5.29
N THR A 75 10.07 -13.94 5.94
CA THR A 75 11.19 -14.76 5.46
C THR A 75 10.65 -15.90 4.62
N CYS A 76 11.43 -16.30 3.62
CA CYS A 76 11.08 -17.38 2.67
C CYS A 76 12.08 -18.55 2.75
N GLU A 77 12.70 -18.73 3.89
CA GLU A 77 13.53 -19.89 4.17
C GLU A 77 12.64 -21.14 4.30
N GLY A 78 13.07 -22.25 3.72
CA GLY A 78 12.29 -23.49 3.76
C GLY A 78 11.08 -23.55 2.81
N GLY A 79 10.91 -22.55 1.92
CA GLY A 79 9.87 -22.57 0.87
C GLY A 79 8.48 -22.07 1.30
N SER A 80 8.27 -21.75 2.58
CA SER A 80 7.04 -21.16 3.10
C SER A 80 7.31 -19.80 3.74
N ALA A 81 6.35 -18.89 3.64
CA ALA A 81 6.47 -17.58 4.25
C ALA A 81 6.22 -17.62 5.76
N VAL A 82 7.16 -17.05 6.53
CA VAL A 82 7.00 -16.78 7.97
C VAL A 82 7.10 -15.27 8.20
N THR A 83 6.16 -14.69 8.92
CA THR A 83 6.16 -13.25 9.22
C THR A 83 7.30 -12.90 10.16
N VAL A 84 8.19 -11.98 9.74
CA VAL A 84 9.31 -11.50 10.57
C VAL A 84 9.09 -10.06 11.07
N ALA A 85 8.31 -9.26 10.36
CA ALA A 85 7.91 -7.91 10.79
C ALA A 85 6.49 -7.58 10.32
N HIS A 86 5.69 -7.00 11.21
CA HIS A 86 4.33 -6.57 10.92
C HIS A 86 3.94 -5.39 11.83
N PRO A 87 3.71 -4.17 11.30
CA PRO A 87 3.56 -2.99 12.16
C PRO A 87 2.21 -2.88 12.85
N VAL A 88 1.18 -3.59 12.37
CA VAL A 88 -0.20 -3.47 12.84
C VAL A 88 -0.63 -4.68 13.68
N ARG A 89 -0.19 -5.88 13.29
CA ARG A 89 -0.54 -7.14 13.95
C ARG A 89 0.74 -7.81 14.45
N LEU A 90 1.24 -7.33 15.58
CA LEU A 90 2.52 -7.75 16.15
C LEU A 90 2.52 -9.24 16.53
N GLU A 91 1.34 -9.79 16.84
CA GLU A 91 1.13 -11.20 17.16
C GLU A 91 1.42 -12.15 15.98
N LEU A 92 1.49 -11.64 14.75
CA LEU A 92 1.83 -12.47 13.59
C LEU A 92 3.32 -12.75 13.47
N LYS A 93 4.18 -12.01 14.17
CA LYS A 93 5.62 -12.22 14.13
C LYS A 93 5.97 -13.64 14.59
N GLY A 94 6.76 -14.35 13.79
CA GLY A 94 7.14 -15.74 14.00
C GLY A 94 6.10 -16.77 13.53
N GLN A 95 4.93 -16.31 13.01
CA GLN A 95 3.92 -17.24 12.56
C GLN A 95 4.03 -17.50 11.04
N ALA A 96 3.86 -18.77 10.66
CA ALA A 96 3.83 -19.18 9.26
C ALA A 96 2.53 -18.75 8.58
N ALA A 97 2.60 -18.48 7.28
CA ALA A 97 1.44 -18.16 6.44
C ALA A 97 0.35 -19.24 6.51
N ALA A 98 0.73 -20.51 6.59
CA ALA A 98 -0.19 -21.63 6.79
C ALA A 98 -1.09 -21.48 8.04
N GLN A 99 -0.60 -20.82 9.08
CA GLN A 99 -1.33 -20.60 10.33
C GLN A 99 -2.17 -19.32 10.34
N THR A 100 -1.76 -18.31 9.58
CA THR A 100 -2.32 -16.96 9.63
C THR A 100 -3.25 -16.62 8.46
N LEU A 101 -3.03 -17.23 7.28
CA LEU A 101 -3.82 -17.01 6.06
C LEU A 101 -4.91 -18.09 5.92
N LYS A 102 -5.87 -18.08 6.82
CA LYS A 102 -6.96 -19.07 6.89
C LYS A 102 -8.33 -18.55 6.40
N TYR A 103 -8.31 -17.41 5.72
CA TYR A 103 -9.52 -16.76 5.21
C TYR A 103 -9.67 -17.01 3.71
N GLY A 104 -10.74 -17.66 3.29
CA GLY A 104 -11.03 -17.91 1.89
C GLY A 104 -10.65 -19.32 1.40
N PRO A 105 -10.81 -19.59 0.10
CA PRO A 105 -10.74 -20.94 -0.44
C PRO A 105 -9.31 -21.48 -0.63
N ARG A 106 -8.30 -20.58 -0.67
CA ARG A 106 -6.91 -20.99 -0.90
C ARG A 106 -6.21 -21.32 0.42
N PRO A 107 -5.50 -22.46 0.51
CA PRO A 107 -4.73 -22.80 1.69
C PRO A 107 -3.64 -21.77 2.00
N GLY A 108 -3.45 -21.46 3.28
CA GLY A 108 -2.41 -20.51 3.71
C GLY A 108 -0.99 -20.93 3.36
N GLU A 109 -0.72 -22.25 3.31
CA GLU A 109 0.55 -22.79 2.84
C GLU A 109 0.83 -22.42 1.39
N GLN A 110 -0.17 -22.57 0.50
CA GLN A 110 -0.06 -22.20 -0.91
C GLN A 110 0.13 -20.67 -1.04
N LEU A 111 -0.63 -19.88 -0.29
CA LEU A 111 -0.48 -18.42 -0.28
C LEU A 111 0.91 -18.00 0.19
N GLY A 112 1.47 -18.66 1.21
CA GLY A 112 2.82 -18.41 1.70
C GLY A 112 3.89 -18.74 0.65
N ALA A 113 3.72 -19.82 -0.10
CA ALA A 113 4.60 -20.18 -1.22
C ALA A 113 4.50 -19.14 -2.35
N ASP A 114 3.29 -18.63 -2.63
CA ASP A 114 3.09 -17.58 -3.63
C ASP A 114 3.76 -16.26 -3.22
N TYR A 115 3.71 -15.86 -1.95
CA TYR A 115 4.44 -14.67 -1.47
C TYR A 115 5.93 -14.76 -1.83
N CYS A 116 6.52 -15.92 -1.57
CA CYS A 116 7.93 -16.16 -1.85
C CYS A 116 8.22 -16.20 -3.36
N THR A 117 7.39 -16.89 -4.12
CA THR A 117 7.56 -17.04 -5.57
C THR A 117 7.38 -15.70 -6.29
N GLN A 118 6.31 -14.97 -5.98
CA GLN A 118 6.05 -13.67 -6.59
C GLN A 118 7.10 -12.63 -6.19
N GLY A 119 7.49 -12.61 -4.90
CA GLY A 119 8.49 -11.67 -4.41
C GLY A 119 9.88 -11.85 -5.04
N ARG A 120 10.23 -13.05 -5.47
CA ARG A 120 11.53 -13.37 -6.10
C ARG A 120 11.58 -13.09 -7.60
N LYS A 121 10.46 -12.75 -8.24
CA LYS A 121 10.48 -12.30 -9.65
C LYS A 121 11.27 -11.00 -9.80
N PRO A 122 11.90 -10.73 -10.94
CA PRO A 122 12.74 -9.53 -11.13
C PRO A 122 12.02 -8.21 -10.81
N HIS A 123 10.72 -8.14 -11.11
CA HIS A 123 9.86 -6.96 -10.84
C HIS A 123 8.82 -7.26 -9.75
N GLY A 124 9.08 -8.21 -8.86
CA GLY A 124 8.11 -8.64 -7.87
C GLY A 124 6.84 -9.23 -8.48
N GLY A 125 5.78 -9.31 -7.69
CA GLY A 125 4.49 -9.79 -8.18
C GLY A 125 3.37 -9.63 -7.17
N TRP A 126 2.15 -9.78 -7.66
CA TRP A 126 0.94 -9.59 -6.89
C TRP A 126 0.34 -10.93 -6.47
N VAL A 127 -0.22 -10.98 -5.26
CA VAL A 127 -0.95 -12.14 -4.72
C VAL A 127 -2.28 -11.65 -4.14
N GLU A 128 -3.35 -12.33 -4.54
CA GLU A 128 -4.70 -12.10 -4.02
C GLU A 128 -5.03 -13.09 -2.91
N TYR A 129 -5.62 -12.58 -1.83
CA TYR A 129 -6.11 -13.38 -0.70
C TYR A 129 -7.12 -12.58 0.12
N ASN A 130 -7.81 -13.23 1.05
CA ASN A 130 -8.66 -12.55 2.01
C ASN A 130 -7.92 -12.30 3.33
N PHE A 131 -8.02 -11.09 3.85
CA PHE A 131 -7.40 -10.72 5.13
C PHE A 131 -8.16 -9.58 5.81
N PRO A 132 -8.26 -9.55 7.15
CA PRO A 132 -8.90 -8.44 7.85
C PRO A 132 -8.09 -7.15 7.73
N LYS A 133 -8.76 -6.02 7.51
CA LYS A 133 -8.16 -4.69 7.64
C LYS A 133 -7.63 -4.44 9.04
N ALA A 134 -6.76 -3.44 9.18
CA ALA A 134 -6.30 -2.99 10.49
C ALA A 134 -7.48 -2.61 11.39
N GLY A 135 -7.59 -3.26 12.57
CA GLY A 135 -8.68 -3.04 13.52
C GLY A 135 -10.01 -3.75 13.18
N ALA A 136 -10.10 -4.44 12.05
CA ALA A 136 -11.27 -5.23 11.67
C ALA A 136 -11.07 -6.73 11.99
N THR A 137 -12.20 -7.45 12.16
CA THR A 137 -12.23 -8.90 12.35
C THR A 137 -12.70 -9.65 11.11
N GLN A 138 -13.50 -9.00 10.27
CA GLN A 138 -14.03 -9.59 9.03
C GLN A 138 -12.98 -9.50 7.93
N PRO A 139 -12.70 -10.61 7.23
CA PRO A 139 -11.76 -10.62 6.11
C PRO A 139 -12.41 -9.97 4.88
N GLU A 140 -11.61 -9.19 4.17
CA GLU A 140 -11.95 -8.63 2.87
C GLU A 140 -10.90 -9.06 1.84
N ARG A 141 -11.24 -8.98 0.55
CA ARG A 141 -10.29 -9.21 -0.53
C ARG A 141 -9.14 -8.22 -0.42
N LYS A 142 -7.93 -8.74 -0.32
CA LYS A 142 -6.68 -7.98 -0.31
C LYS A 142 -5.82 -8.44 -1.48
N VAL A 143 -5.24 -7.51 -2.21
CA VAL A 143 -4.24 -7.80 -3.22
C VAL A 143 -2.94 -7.14 -2.79
N SER A 144 -1.89 -7.94 -2.57
CA SER A 144 -0.59 -7.45 -2.10
C SER A 144 0.50 -7.68 -3.14
N TYR A 145 1.34 -6.65 -3.29
CA TYR A 145 2.57 -6.71 -4.06
C TYR A 145 3.72 -7.17 -3.15
N PHE A 146 4.58 -8.02 -3.68
CA PHE A 146 5.73 -8.60 -2.99
C PHE A 146 7.02 -8.37 -3.78
N LEU A 147 8.12 -8.06 -3.07
CA LEU A 147 9.44 -7.90 -3.66
C LEU A 147 10.52 -8.37 -2.67
N ALA A 148 11.45 -9.20 -3.15
CA ALA A 148 12.56 -9.69 -2.34
C ALA A 148 13.57 -8.56 -2.08
N ALA A 149 14.05 -8.50 -0.84
CA ALA A 149 15.21 -7.71 -0.46
C ALA A 149 16.49 -8.47 -0.89
N GLN A 150 17.11 -8.01 -1.96
CA GLN A 150 18.23 -8.72 -2.61
C GLN A 150 19.35 -9.02 -1.63
N GLY A 151 19.92 -10.24 -1.71
CA GLY A 151 20.99 -10.69 -0.84
C GLY A 151 20.54 -11.09 0.58
N THR A 152 19.22 -11.13 0.83
CA THR A 152 18.63 -11.52 2.11
C THR A 152 17.55 -12.59 1.92
N PRO A 153 17.12 -13.31 2.98
CA PRO A 153 16.00 -14.23 2.89
C PRO A 153 14.62 -13.53 2.92
N TYR A 154 14.59 -12.20 3.00
CA TYR A 154 13.39 -11.43 3.27
C TYR A 154 12.66 -10.99 2.01
N VAL A 155 11.33 -10.99 2.11
CA VAL A 155 10.40 -10.48 1.10
C VAL A 155 9.51 -9.43 1.77
N ALA A 156 9.55 -8.20 1.28
CA ALA A 156 8.64 -7.14 1.70
C ALA A 156 7.32 -7.25 0.94
N GLY A 157 6.21 -6.98 1.62
CA GLY A 157 4.87 -6.97 1.04
C GLY A 157 4.00 -5.85 1.59
N ALA A 158 3.12 -5.32 0.75
CA ALA A 158 2.04 -4.40 1.11
C ALA A 158 0.88 -4.57 0.14
N GLY A 159 -0.33 -4.16 0.52
CA GLY A 159 -1.46 -4.38 -0.39
C GLY A 159 -2.59 -3.37 -0.22
N VAL A 160 -3.48 -3.39 -1.20
CA VAL A 160 -4.74 -2.66 -1.21
C VAL A 160 -5.89 -3.60 -0.87
N TYR A 161 -6.91 -3.06 -0.22
CA TYR A 161 -8.20 -3.70 -0.04
C TYR A 161 -9.14 -3.21 -1.13
N ASP A 162 -9.24 -4.01 -2.19
CA ASP A 162 -10.01 -3.67 -3.39
C ASP A 162 -10.79 -4.91 -3.86
N ALA A 163 -12.10 -4.76 -3.99
CA ALA A 163 -12.97 -5.85 -4.38
C ALA A 163 -12.94 -6.14 -5.90
N THR A 164 -12.44 -5.22 -6.72
CA THR A 164 -12.71 -5.20 -8.17
C THR A 164 -11.50 -5.21 -9.08
N THR A 165 -10.36 -4.63 -8.65
CA THR A 165 -9.17 -4.52 -9.51
C THR A 165 -8.61 -5.91 -9.85
N LYS A 166 -8.38 -6.15 -11.13
CA LYS A 166 -7.80 -7.41 -11.62
C LYS A 166 -6.28 -7.41 -11.46
N ILE A 167 -5.71 -8.59 -11.23
CA ILE A 167 -4.26 -8.76 -11.08
C ILE A 167 -3.51 -8.30 -12.34
N GLU A 168 -4.06 -8.57 -13.54
CA GLU A 168 -3.46 -8.18 -14.81
C GLU A 168 -3.29 -6.66 -14.96
N ASP A 169 -4.20 -5.87 -14.36
CA ASP A 169 -4.08 -4.41 -14.36
C ASP A 169 -3.05 -3.93 -13.33
N LEU A 170 -2.92 -4.64 -12.20
CA LEU A 170 -1.90 -4.36 -11.18
C LEU A 170 -0.49 -4.72 -11.67
N GLU A 171 -0.34 -5.75 -12.49
CA GLU A 171 0.96 -6.12 -13.08
C GLU A 171 1.55 -5.00 -13.94
N LYS A 172 0.72 -4.27 -14.68
CA LYS A 172 1.14 -3.08 -15.45
C LYS A 172 1.72 -1.97 -14.56
N VAL A 173 1.21 -1.84 -13.32
CA VAL A 173 1.70 -0.85 -12.35
C VAL A 173 3.09 -1.21 -11.83
N SER A 174 3.43 -2.49 -11.75
CA SER A 174 4.74 -2.96 -11.29
C SER A 174 5.82 -3.04 -12.38
N GLY A 175 5.53 -2.58 -13.62
CA GLY A 175 6.50 -2.48 -14.70
C GLY A 175 6.66 -3.77 -15.52
N LYS A 176 5.58 -4.54 -15.62
CA LYS A 176 5.47 -5.68 -16.53
C LYS A 176 4.73 -5.33 -17.81
#